data_5fd0f3aa34fab4ba25b61a658e3ee337
#
_entry.id   5fd0f3aa34fab4ba25b61a658e3ee337
#
_cell.length_a   1.000
_cell.length_b   1.000
_cell.length_c   1.000
_cell.angle_alpha   90.00
_cell.angle_beta   90.00
_cell.angle_gamma   90.00
#
_symmetry.space_group_name_H-M   'P 1'
#
loop_
_entity.id
_entity.type
_entity.pdbx_description
1 polymer ?
#
loop_
_entity_poly.entity_id
_entity_poly.type
_entity_poly.pdbx_seq_one_letter_code
_entity_poly.pdbx_strand_id
1 'polypeptide(L)'
;MARILIVDDDAAFRDSLAEMLQDLGYTVLQAETTDAGLHRLRTEDVDAAIVDLRLPGEDGLVFLRRAARISPVPCIMLTAYASGGNTIEAMSLGAFDHLTKPVTRAALIETLERALRRAANTPDNPQAAGASPAAKEPVDGTELVSSSEAMRQVFKRIGLAANSDATALILGETGTGKELVARALHRNSGRATGPFVAVNCAAIPAELMESELFGHVKGAFTGAITERTGRFREADGGTLFLDEIGDMPLATQAKILRVLQEREITPVGANRAQPVNVRIIVATHRDLPSAVKEGRFREDLWYRLQVVPLWLPPLRERLGDVLLLAEHFLRLLGGDSPKRLSAAAA
;
A
#
# COMPACT_ATOMS: atom_id res chain seq x y z
N MET A 1 -28.63 15.42 -13.78
CA MET A 1 -27.75 16.06 -12.77
C MET A 1 -27.24 14.97 -11.85
N ALA A 2 -25.94 14.89 -11.59
CA ALA A 2 -25.41 13.88 -10.69
C ALA A 2 -25.80 14.16 -9.24
N ARG A 3 -26.10 13.09 -8.49
CA ARG A 3 -26.48 13.14 -7.07
C ARG A 3 -25.30 12.76 -6.20
N ILE A 4 -24.90 13.66 -5.31
CA ILE A 4 -23.74 13.51 -4.43
C ILE A 4 -24.22 13.36 -2.99
N LEU A 5 -23.82 12.27 -2.33
CA LEU A 5 -24.06 12.05 -0.91
C LEU A 5 -22.89 12.61 -0.11
N ILE A 6 -23.18 13.47 0.88
CA ILE A 6 -22.20 13.94 1.87
C ILE A 6 -22.53 13.28 3.20
N VAL A 7 -21.53 12.66 3.82
CA VAL A 7 -21.62 12.05 5.15
C VAL A 7 -20.54 12.67 6.04
N ASP A 8 -20.95 13.55 6.94
CA ASP A 8 -20.08 14.32 7.82
C ASP A 8 -20.87 14.74 9.06
N ASP A 9 -20.32 14.67 10.25
CA ASP A 9 -21.00 15.04 11.51
C ASP A 9 -20.97 16.55 11.75
N ASP A 10 -20.01 17.27 11.20
CA ASP A 10 -19.92 18.72 11.28
C ASP A 10 -20.98 19.37 10.36
N ALA A 11 -22.08 19.84 10.95
CA ALA A 11 -23.17 20.46 10.22
C ALA A 11 -22.70 21.69 9.42
N ALA A 12 -21.85 22.53 9.98
CA ALA A 12 -21.38 23.75 9.32
C ALA A 12 -20.52 23.42 8.08
N PHE A 13 -19.62 22.43 8.21
CA PHE A 13 -18.81 21.95 7.10
C PHE A 13 -19.68 21.28 6.02
N ARG A 14 -20.63 20.45 6.44
CA ARG A 14 -21.56 19.73 5.54
C ARG A 14 -22.42 20.70 4.74
N ASP A 15 -22.97 21.74 5.37
CA ASP A 15 -23.81 22.76 4.71
C ASP A 15 -22.97 23.59 3.73
N SER A 16 -21.79 24.03 4.12
CA SER A 16 -20.88 24.79 3.23
C SER A 16 -20.46 23.97 2.01
N LEU A 17 -20.21 22.66 2.20
CA LEU A 17 -19.87 21.75 1.11
C LEU A 17 -21.08 21.52 0.19
N ALA A 18 -22.27 21.39 0.76
CA ALA A 18 -23.51 21.20 0.02
C ALA A 18 -23.82 22.44 -0.86
N GLU A 19 -23.70 23.63 -0.30
CA GLU A 19 -23.88 24.90 -1.04
C GLU A 19 -22.91 24.99 -2.22
N MET A 20 -21.62 24.71 -1.98
CA MET A 20 -20.60 24.72 -3.03
C MET A 20 -20.92 23.75 -4.17
N LEU A 21 -21.40 22.54 -3.86
CA LEU A 21 -21.73 21.53 -4.88
C LEU A 21 -23.05 21.87 -5.61
N GLN A 22 -24.02 22.46 -4.93
CA GLN A 22 -25.26 22.93 -5.53
C GLN A 22 -25.00 24.08 -6.52
N ASP A 23 -24.12 25.02 -6.19
CA ASP A 23 -23.66 26.07 -7.11
C ASP A 23 -23.02 25.55 -8.39
N LEU A 24 -22.44 24.33 -8.32
CA LEU A 24 -21.89 23.64 -9.47
C LEU A 24 -22.92 22.80 -10.25
N GLY A 25 -24.19 22.82 -9.84
CA GLY A 25 -25.30 22.14 -10.51
C GLY A 25 -25.44 20.66 -10.09
N TYR A 26 -24.86 20.21 -8.97
CA TYR A 26 -25.08 18.88 -8.43
C TYR A 26 -26.32 18.84 -7.51
N THR A 27 -26.99 17.71 -7.47
CA THR A 27 -28.01 17.45 -6.43
C THR A 27 -27.31 16.86 -5.21
N VAL A 28 -27.52 17.43 -4.02
CA VAL A 28 -26.80 17.03 -2.81
C VAL A 28 -27.75 16.38 -1.82
N LEU A 29 -27.35 15.20 -1.33
CA LEU A 29 -27.97 14.48 -0.23
C LEU A 29 -27.03 14.58 0.98
N GLN A 30 -27.58 14.82 2.17
CA GLN A 30 -26.79 14.98 3.38
C GLN A 30 -27.15 13.90 4.40
N ALA A 31 -26.14 13.44 5.14
CA ALA A 31 -26.27 12.53 6.28
C ALA A 31 -25.23 12.90 7.35
N GLU A 32 -25.61 12.76 8.61
CA GLU A 32 -24.75 13.10 9.76
C GLU A 32 -24.06 11.86 10.37
N THR A 33 -24.49 10.67 10.00
CA THR A 33 -23.99 9.40 10.55
C THR A 33 -23.83 8.35 9.45
N THR A 34 -23.02 7.33 9.74
CA THR A 34 -22.85 6.16 8.88
C THR A 34 -24.18 5.50 8.52
N ASP A 35 -25.05 5.26 9.51
CA ASP A 35 -26.32 4.59 9.25
C ASP A 35 -27.28 5.44 8.40
N ALA A 36 -27.35 6.76 8.64
CA ALA A 36 -28.14 7.67 7.82
C ALA A 36 -27.63 7.69 6.36
N GLY A 37 -26.31 7.74 6.16
CA GLY A 37 -25.71 7.68 4.84
C GLY A 37 -25.97 6.37 4.11
N LEU A 38 -25.84 5.23 4.79
CA LEU A 38 -26.17 3.92 4.23
C LEU A 38 -27.65 3.75 3.91
N HIS A 39 -28.55 4.39 4.69
CA HIS A 39 -29.98 4.43 4.38
C HIS A 39 -30.24 5.18 3.07
N ARG A 40 -29.60 6.35 2.87
CA ARG A 40 -29.66 7.11 1.62
C ARG A 40 -29.19 6.29 0.41
N LEU A 41 -28.06 5.57 0.53
CA LEU A 41 -27.56 4.71 -0.54
C LEU A 41 -28.52 3.57 -0.93
N ARG A 42 -29.42 3.15 -0.02
CA ARG A 42 -30.41 2.09 -0.31
C ARG A 42 -31.70 2.63 -0.93
N THR A 43 -32.06 3.87 -0.61
CA THR A 43 -33.35 4.43 -0.95
C THR A 43 -33.30 5.43 -2.08
N GLU A 44 -32.14 5.95 -2.40
CA GLU A 44 -31.93 7.00 -3.41
C GLU A 44 -30.80 6.64 -4.37
N ASP A 45 -30.91 7.09 -5.61
CA ASP A 45 -29.81 6.95 -6.57
C ASP A 45 -28.69 7.94 -6.22
N VAL A 46 -27.51 7.44 -5.98
CA VAL A 46 -26.31 8.21 -5.65
C VAL A 46 -25.22 7.92 -6.68
N ASP A 47 -24.63 8.96 -7.25
CA ASP A 47 -23.58 8.84 -8.27
C ASP A 47 -22.17 8.89 -7.67
N ALA A 48 -21.98 9.58 -6.53
CA ALA A 48 -20.74 9.60 -5.75
C ALA A 48 -21.04 9.94 -4.29
N ALA A 49 -20.17 9.47 -3.38
CA ALA A 49 -20.25 9.80 -1.96
C ALA A 49 -18.96 10.50 -1.49
N ILE A 50 -19.11 11.51 -0.63
CA ILE A 50 -18.05 12.22 0.07
C ILE A 50 -18.26 11.93 1.55
N VAL A 51 -17.29 11.30 2.21
CA VAL A 51 -17.48 10.72 3.55
C VAL A 51 -16.35 11.17 4.46
N ASP A 52 -16.69 11.73 5.63
CA ASP A 52 -15.68 11.97 6.66
C ASP A 52 -15.18 10.64 7.23
N LEU A 53 -13.90 10.59 7.45
CA LEU A 53 -13.25 9.45 8.08
C LEU A 53 -13.68 9.31 9.56
N ARG A 54 -13.84 10.43 10.27
CA ARG A 54 -14.23 10.44 11.69
C ARG A 54 -15.69 10.81 11.83
N LEU A 55 -16.52 9.81 12.04
CA LEU A 55 -17.92 9.97 12.33
C LEU A 55 -18.24 9.52 13.77
N PRO A 56 -19.22 10.12 14.46
CA PRO A 56 -19.64 9.69 15.80
C PRO A 56 -20.14 8.26 15.81
N GLY A 57 -19.62 7.46 16.71
CA GLY A 57 -20.05 6.07 16.93
C GLY A 57 -19.44 5.05 15.99
N GLU A 58 -19.28 5.34 14.70
CA GLU A 58 -18.66 4.45 13.72
C GLU A 58 -17.74 5.23 12.78
N ASP A 59 -16.54 4.68 12.51
CA ASP A 59 -15.56 5.23 11.58
C ASP A 59 -16.11 5.25 10.13
N GLY A 60 -15.77 6.27 9.34
CA GLY A 60 -16.07 6.33 7.90
C GLY A 60 -15.55 5.14 7.10
N LEU A 61 -14.54 4.43 7.58
CA LEU A 61 -14.09 3.16 7.00
C LEU A 61 -15.17 2.06 7.12
N VAL A 62 -15.99 2.09 8.18
CA VAL A 62 -17.14 1.17 8.33
C VAL A 62 -18.20 1.49 7.28
N PHE A 63 -18.47 2.79 7.06
CA PHE A 63 -19.35 3.22 5.97
C PHE A 63 -18.86 2.65 4.63
N LEU A 64 -17.59 2.84 4.31
CA LEU A 64 -16.98 2.38 3.05
C LEU A 64 -17.15 0.86 2.84
N ARG A 65 -16.86 0.05 3.88
CA ARG A 65 -17.04 -1.42 3.84
C ARG A 65 -18.48 -1.84 3.61
N ARG A 66 -19.44 -1.14 4.24
CA ARG A 66 -20.87 -1.45 4.10
C ARG A 66 -21.43 -0.93 2.78
N ALA A 67 -21.02 0.26 2.33
CA ALA A 67 -21.44 0.87 1.08
C ALA A 67 -21.08 0.01 -0.13
N ALA A 68 -19.86 -0.56 -0.15
CA ALA A 68 -19.41 -1.47 -1.21
C ALA A 68 -20.30 -2.72 -1.41
N ARG A 69 -21.08 -3.11 -0.39
CA ARG A 69 -22.04 -4.24 -0.46
C ARG A 69 -23.43 -3.81 -0.92
N ILE A 70 -23.73 -2.52 -0.91
CA ILE A 70 -25.06 -1.95 -1.22
C ILE A 70 -25.06 -1.43 -2.66
N SER A 71 -24.05 -0.64 -3.01
CA SER A 71 -23.96 0.01 -4.31
C SER A 71 -22.49 0.27 -4.68
N PRO A 72 -22.07 0.11 -5.94
CA PRO A 72 -20.71 0.37 -6.41
C PRO A 72 -20.42 1.87 -6.59
N VAL A 73 -20.91 2.71 -5.69
CA VAL A 73 -20.72 4.16 -5.73
C VAL A 73 -19.30 4.53 -5.38
N PRO A 74 -18.59 5.36 -6.17
CA PRO A 74 -17.26 5.86 -5.83
C PRO A 74 -17.32 6.73 -4.56
N CYS A 75 -16.56 6.34 -3.53
CA CYS A 75 -16.47 7.04 -2.25
C CYS A 75 -15.18 7.83 -2.15
N ILE A 76 -15.27 9.14 -1.93
CA ILE A 76 -14.14 10.04 -1.66
C ILE A 76 -14.09 10.24 -0.15
N MET A 77 -12.97 9.82 0.48
CA MET A 77 -12.81 9.98 1.92
C MET A 77 -12.23 11.35 2.26
N LEU A 78 -12.79 12.02 3.28
CA LEU A 78 -12.26 13.26 3.84
C LEU A 78 -11.66 13.00 5.22
N THR A 79 -10.60 13.71 5.61
CA THR A 79 -10.06 13.65 6.96
C THR A 79 -9.39 14.96 7.36
N ALA A 80 -9.51 15.32 8.63
CA ALA A 80 -8.74 16.42 9.23
C ALA A 80 -7.27 16.02 9.49
N TYR A 81 -7.01 14.71 9.64
CA TYR A 81 -5.68 14.17 9.93
C TYR A 81 -5.36 13.01 8.97
N ALA A 82 -4.60 13.31 7.93
CA ALA A 82 -4.10 12.29 7.01
C ALA A 82 -2.93 11.54 7.66
N SER A 83 -3.21 10.44 8.38
CA SER A 83 -2.17 9.46 8.70
C SER A 83 -1.95 8.54 7.49
N GLY A 84 -0.70 8.09 7.30
CA GLY A 84 -0.40 7.11 6.23
C GLY A 84 -1.26 5.84 6.35
N GLY A 85 -1.49 5.37 7.58
CA GLY A 85 -2.32 4.19 7.86
C GLY A 85 -3.75 4.35 7.39
N ASN A 86 -4.41 5.44 7.75
CA ASN A 86 -5.82 5.71 7.38
C ASN A 86 -5.99 5.84 5.86
N THR A 87 -5.04 6.50 5.19
CA THR A 87 -5.07 6.63 3.72
C THR A 87 -4.91 5.27 3.05
N ILE A 88 -3.94 4.46 3.49
CA ILE A 88 -3.70 3.12 2.95
C ILE A 88 -4.93 2.23 3.17
N GLU A 89 -5.50 2.23 4.37
CA GLU A 89 -6.69 1.43 4.70
C GLU A 89 -7.91 1.86 3.89
N ALA A 90 -8.21 3.15 3.78
CA ALA A 90 -9.30 3.64 2.97
C ALA A 90 -9.19 3.18 1.51
N MET A 91 -7.99 3.35 0.91
CA MET A 91 -7.74 2.92 -0.47
C MET A 91 -7.81 1.39 -0.62
N SER A 92 -7.33 0.62 0.36
CA SER A 92 -7.43 -0.85 0.34
C SER A 92 -8.88 -1.35 0.47
N LEU A 93 -9.75 -0.58 1.11
CA LEU A 93 -11.18 -0.87 1.22
C LEU A 93 -11.97 -0.42 -0.02
N GLY A 94 -11.32 0.13 -1.03
CA GLY A 94 -11.93 0.52 -2.30
C GLY A 94 -12.39 1.97 -2.37
N ALA A 95 -11.92 2.87 -1.47
CA ALA A 95 -12.14 4.29 -1.65
C ALA A 95 -11.66 4.72 -3.05
N PHE A 96 -12.42 5.61 -3.69
CA PHE A 96 -12.02 6.19 -4.97
C PHE A 96 -10.82 7.11 -4.81
N ASP A 97 -10.87 7.97 -3.79
CA ASP A 97 -9.78 8.87 -3.43
C ASP A 97 -9.86 9.27 -1.95
N HIS A 98 -8.79 9.92 -1.46
CA HIS A 98 -8.68 10.39 -0.09
C HIS A 98 -8.14 11.82 -0.09
N LEU A 99 -8.88 12.77 0.51
CA LEU A 99 -8.54 14.20 0.59
C LEU A 99 -8.42 14.65 2.04
N THR A 100 -7.56 15.65 2.28
CA THR A 100 -7.35 16.21 3.62
C THR A 100 -8.11 17.53 3.81
N LYS A 101 -8.80 17.70 4.92
CA LYS A 101 -9.39 18.99 5.33
C LYS A 101 -8.26 19.95 5.81
N PRO A 102 -8.27 21.24 5.43
CA PRO A 102 -9.26 21.89 4.59
C PRO A 102 -9.10 21.52 3.10
N VAL A 103 -10.22 21.17 2.45
CA VAL A 103 -10.23 20.81 1.04
C VAL A 103 -10.38 22.06 0.19
N THR A 104 -9.50 22.23 -0.80
CA THR A 104 -9.67 23.31 -1.77
C THR A 104 -10.78 22.96 -2.78
N ARG A 105 -11.54 23.98 -3.20
CA ARG A 105 -12.60 23.80 -4.22
C ARG A 105 -12.08 23.08 -5.47
N ALA A 106 -10.90 23.46 -5.95
CA ALA A 106 -10.29 22.88 -7.14
C ALA A 106 -10.00 21.38 -6.99
N ALA A 107 -9.36 20.97 -5.88
CA ALA A 107 -9.03 19.56 -5.63
C ALA A 107 -10.28 18.68 -5.49
N LEU A 108 -11.33 19.22 -4.84
CA LEU A 108 -12.59 18.50 -4.68
C LEU A 108 -13.30 18.29 -6.03
N ILE A 109 -13.42 19.35 -6.84
CA ILE A 109 -14.06 19.29 -8.15
C ILE A 109 -13.34 18.30 -9.06
N GLU A 110 -12.01 18.43 -9.17
CA GLU A 110 -11.19 17.52 -9.98
C GLU A 110 -11.39 16.06 -9.58
N THR A 111 -11.36 15.79 -8.26
CA THR A 111 -11.55 14.43 -7.75
C THR A 111 -12.95 13.90 -8.00
N LEU A 112 -13.98 14.74 -7.77
CA LEU A 112 -15.38 14.38 -7.99
C LEU A 112 -15.67 14.10 -9.47
N GLU A 113 -15.19 14.93 -10.39
CA GLU A 113 -15.34 14.70 -11.82
C GLU A 113 -14.67 13.40 -12.29
N ARG A 114 -13.49 13.08 -11.74
CA ARG A 114 -12.83 11.79 -12.01
C ARG A 114 -13.66 10.61 -11.49
N ALA A 115 -14.25 10.76 -10.30
CA ALA A 115 -15.13 9.76 -9.70
C ALA A 115 -16.36 9.49 -10.56
N LEU A 116 -17.05 10.55 -10.98
CA LEU A 116 -18.26 10.46 -11.82
C LEU A 116 -17.95 9.89 -13.21
N ARG A 117 -16.82 10.26 -13.83
CA ARG A 117 -16.37 9.66 -15.11
C ARG A 117 -16.11 8.17 -14.98
N ARG A 118 -15.54 7.70 -13.86
CA ARG A 118 -15.33 6.28 -13.61
C ARG A 118 -16.65 5.54 -13.44
N ALA A 119 -17.60 6.10 -12.68
CA ALA A 119 -18.93 5.51 -12.51
C ALA A 119 -19.67 5.33 -13.84
N ALA A 120 -19.59 6.32 -14.74
CA ALA A 120 -20.22 6.27 -16.06
C ALA A 120 -19.57 5.24 -17.02
N ASN A 121 -18.29 4.88 -16.82
CA ASN A 121 -17.52 4.00 -17.70
C ASN A 121 -17.35 2.57 -17.16
N THR A 122 -17.85 2.25 -15.97
CA THR A 122 -17.75 0.90 -15.40
C THR A 122 -19.01 0.12 -15.74
N PRO A 123 -18.97 -0.90 -16.61
CA PRO A 123 -20.06 -1.85 -16.72
C PRO A 123 -20.14 -2.64 -15.41
N ASP A 124 -21.37 -2.98 -14.98
CA ASP A 124 -21.70 -3.77 -13.80
C ASP A 124 -20.76 -5.00 -13.63
N ASN A 125 -19.67 -4.83 -12.91
CA ASN A 125 -18.85 -5.94 -12.47
C ASN A 125 -18.59 -5.84 -10.96
N PRO A 126 -19.31 -6.63 -10.12
CA PRO A 126 -19.22 -6.56 -8.65
C PRO A 126 -18.00 -7.28 -8.05
N GLN A 127 -16.85 -7.34 -8.75
CA GLN A 127 -15.69 -8.13 -8.31
C GLN A 127 -14.54 -7.32 -7.70
N ALA A 128 -14.81 -6.34 -6.84
CA ALA A 128 -13.73 -5.64 -6.12
C ALA A 128 -13.92 -5.53 -4.60
N ALA A 129 -14.82 -6.30 -4.01
CA ALA A 129 -15.02 -6.31 -2.55
C ALA A 129 -14.51 -7.62 -1.93
N GLY A 130 -13.22 -7.89 -2.06
CA GLY A 130 -12.53 -8.81 -1.17
C GLY A 130 -12.42 -8.15 0.21
N ALA A 131 -13.11 -8.71 1.21
CA ALA A 131 -12.97 -8.27 2.59
C ALA A 131 -11.52 -8.45 3.03
N SER A 132 -10.75 -7.35 3.02
CA SER A 132 -9.45 -7.34 3.68
C SER A 132 -9.68 -7.50 5.18
N PRO A 133 -8.99 -8.42 5.87
CA PRO A 133 -9.07 -8.52 7.31
C PRO A 133 -8.66 -7.18 7.93
N ALA A 134 -9.31 -6.82 9.04
CA ALA A 134 -8.99 -5.59 9.77
C ALA A 134 -7.47 -5.50 9.98
N ALA A 135 -6.87 -4.40 9.58
CA ALA A 135 -5.45 -4.17 9.75
C ALA A 135 -5.12 -4.31 11.25
N LYS A 136 -4.10 -5.12 11.57
CA LYS A 136 -3.56 -5.19 12.92
C LYS A 136 -2.93 -3.84 13.25
N GLU A 137 -3.11 -3.37 14.48
CA GLU A 137 -2.43 -2.18 14.97
C GLU A 137 -0.92 -2.25 14.68
N PRO A 138 -0.30 -1.13 14.27
CA PRO A 138 1.14 -1.12 14.00
C PRO A 138 1.90 -1.49 15.26
N VAL A 139 2.87 -2.38 15.13
CA VAL A 139 3.88 -2.60 16.15
C VAL A 139 4.75 -1.34 16.20
N ASP A 140 5.06 -0.83 17.38
CA ASP A 140 5.89 0.35 17.59
C ASP A 140 7.13 0.38 16.64
N GLY A 141 7.34 1.52 15.97
CA GLY A 141 8.45 1.72 15.04
C GLY A 141 8.24 1.22 13.59
N THR A 142 7.08 0.62 13.26
CA THR A 142 6.77 0.16 11.90
C THR A 142 5.72 1.00 11.18
N GLU A 143 5.41 2.18 11.71
CA GLU A 143 4.44 3.11 11.13
C GLU A 143 5.09 3.99 10.05
N LEU A 144 4.36 4.19 8.94
CA LEU A 144 4.73 5.16 7.90
C LEU A 144 4.27 6.55 8.33
N VAL A 145 5.20 7.35 8.84
CA VAL A 145 4.95 8.72 9.31
C VAL A 145 5.31 9.72 8.21
N SER A 146 4.33 10.49 7.75
CA SER A 146 4.52 11.57 6.78
C SER A 146 3.28 12.45 6.69
N SER A 147 3.48 13.73 6.37
CA SER A 147 2.43 14.70 6.05
C SER A 147 2.55 15.26 4.64
N SER A 148 3.64 14.95 3.93
CA SER A 148 3.93 15.49 2.61
C SER A 148 2.99 14.96 1.53
N GLU A 149 2.65 15.81 0.55
CA GLU A 149 1.81 15.43 -0.60
C GLU A 149 2.44 14.29 -1.41
N ALA A 150 3.77 14.32 -1.57
CA ALA A 150 4.50 13.27 -2.28
C ALA A 150 4.28 11.89 -1.64
N MET A 151 4.34 11.79 -0.32
CA MET A 151 4.08 10.54 0.39
C MET A 151 2.59 10.16 0.42
N ARG A 152 1.66 11.12 0.40
CA ARG A 152 0.22 10.80 0.27
C ARG A 152 -0.07 10.04 -1.02
N GLN A 153 0.57 10.41 -2.14
CA GLN A 153 0.44 9.67 -3.39
C GLN A 153 0.99 8.24 -3.27
N VAL A 154 2.08 8.05 -2.53
CA VAL A 154 2.63 6.71 -2.23
C VAL A 154 1.63 5.91 -1.38
N PHE A 155 1.05 6.49 -0.33
CA PHE A 155 0.06 5.82 0.52
C PHE A 155 -1.18 5.36 -0.27
N LYS A 156 -1.71 6.22 -1.15
CA LYS A 156 -2.81 5.84 -2.06
C LYS A 156 -2.44 4.64 -2.93
N ARG A 157 -1.24 4.65 -3.52
CA ARG A 157 -0.75 3.54 -4.35
C ARG A 157 -0.54 2.26 -3.54
N ILE A 158 -0.04 2.34 -2.31
CA ILE A 158 0.09 1.19 -1.41
C ILE A 158 -1.29 0.56 -1.17
N GLY A 159 -2.30 1.36 -0.81
CA GLY A 159 -3.64 0.86 -0.56
C GLY A 159 -4.25 0.17 -1.78
N LEU A 160 -4.13 0.77 -2.97
CA LEU A 160 -4.60 0.17 -4.23
C LEU A 160 -3.86 -1.14 -4.56
N ALA A 161 -2.55 -1.18 -4.33
CA ALA A 161 -1.72 -2.35 -4.61
C ALA A 161 -1.90 -3.48 -3.59
N ALA A 162 -2.34 -3.16 -2.37
CA ALA A 162 -2.47 -4.12 -1.28
C ALA A 162 -3.43 -5.27 -1.63
N ASN A 163 -4.54 -4.98 -2.31
CA ASN A 163 -5.56 -5.97 -2.69
C ASN A 163 -5.18 -6.86 -3.87
N SER A 164 -4.03 -6.65 -4.48
CA SER A 164 -3.55 -7.46 -5.60
C SER A 164 -2.40 -8.36 -5.17
N ASP A 165 -2.37 -9.60 -5.67
CA ASP A 165 -1.21 -10.49 -5.53
C ASP A 165 -0.10 -10.17 -6.55
N ALA A 166 -0.25 -9.11 -7.34
CA ALA A 166 0.76 -8.67 -8.28
C ALA A 166 2.07 -8.30 -7.56
N THR A 167 3.18 -8.53 -8.27
CA THR A 167 4.52 -8.14 -7.80
C THR A 167 4.59 -6.62 -7.65
N ALA A 168 4.99 -6.14 -6.47
CA ALA A 168 5.24 -4.73 -6.23
C ALA A 168 6.76 -4.45 -6.29
N LEU A 169 7.12 -3.40 -7.03
CA LEU A 169 8.51 -2.93 -7.16
C LEU A 169 8.64 -1.57 -6.47
N ILE A 170 9.39 -1.53 -5.39
CA ILE A 170 9.63 -0.32 -4.60
C ILE A 170 10.96 0.29 -5.02
N LEU A 171 10.91 1.51 -5.52
CA LEU A 171 12.06 2.26 -6.01
C LEU A 171 12.31 3.49 -5.12
N GLY A 172 13.55 3.73 -4.76
CA GLY A 172 13.92 4.90 -3.96
C GLY A 172 15.31 4.77 -3.38
N GLU A 173 15.90 5.90 -3.00
CA GLU A 173 17.24 5.97 -2.42
C GLU A 173 17.35 5.15 -1.13
N THR A 174 18.59 4.87 -0.72
CA THR A 174 18.84 4.20 0.56
C THR A 174 18.30 5.06 1.72
N GLY A 175 17.67 4.42 2.71
CA GLY A 175 17.09 5.12 3.87
C GLY A 175 15.72 5.76 3.65
N THR A 176 15.08 5.63 2.47
CA THR A 176 13.75 6.22 2.21
C THR A 176 12.58 5.51 2.89
N GLY A 177 12.80 4.32 3.47
CA GLY A 177 11.75 3.54 4.15
C GLY A 177 11.13 2.44 3.27
N LYS A 178 11.86 1.89 2.30
CA LYS A 178 11.36 0.84 1.38
C LYS A 178 10.79 -0.38 2.13
N GLU A 179 11.43 -0.83 3.21
CA GLU A 179 10.94 -1.95 4.01
C GLU A 179 9.62 -1.61 4.73
N LEU A 180 9.46 -0.39 5.24
CA LEU A 180 8.20 0.05 5.87
C LEU A 180 7.04 0.01 4.87
N VAL A 181 7.29 0.39 3.61
CA VAL A 181 6.30 0.28 2.52
C VAL A 181 5.97 -1.18 2.22
N ALA A 182 6.96 -2.06 2.17
CA ALA A 182 6.73 -3.49 1.97
C ALA A 182 5.89 -4.11 3.09
N ARG A 183 6.17 -3.74 4.34
CA ARG A 183 5.37 -4.14 5.51
C ARG A 183 3.95 -3.59 5.46
N ALA A 184 3.77 -2.34 5.01
CA ALA A 184 2.44 -1.74 4.83
C ALA A 184 1.63 -2.46 3.74
N LEU A 185 2.24 -2.80 2.60
CA LEU A 185 1.63 -3.61 1.56
C LEU A 185 1.17 -4.99 2.08
N HIS A 186 2.01 -5.65 2.86
CA HIS A 186 1.67 -6.96 3.44
C HIS A 186 0.51 -6.85 4.43
N ARG A 187 0.58 -5.91 5.40
CA ARG A 187 -0.46 -5.74 6.44
C ARG A 187 -1.84 -5.40 5.89
N ASN A 188 -1.90 -4.66 4.79
CA ASN A 188 -3.16 -4.26 4.17
C ASN A 188 -3.60 -5.21 3.04
N SER A 189 -2.98 -6.39 2.92
CA SER A 189 -3.29 -7.39 1.89
C SER A 189 -4.14 -8.55 2.44
N GLY A 190 -4.70 -9.35 1.54
CA GLY A 190 -5.36 -10.60 1.89
C GLY A 190 -4.43 -11.63 2.56
N ARG A 191 -3.11 -11.37 2.60
CA ARG A 191 -2.07 -12.22 3.22
C ARG A 191 -1.54 -11.67 4.55
N ALA A 192 -2.21 -10.70 5.16
CA ALA A 192 -1.77 -10.03 6.39
C ALA A 192 -1.60 -10.96 7.60
N THR A 193 -2.27 -12.12 7.59
CA THR A 193 -2.15 -13.15 8.62
C THR A 193 -1.02 -14.16 8.36
N GLY A 194 -0.51 -14.20 7.13
CA GLY A 194 0.59 -15.08 6.72
C GLY A 194 1.98 -14.55 7.13
N PRO A 195 3.03 -15.32 6.87
CA PRO A 195 4.39 -14.89 7.17
C PRO A 195 4.83 -13.70 6.29
N PHE A 196 5.60 -12.78 6.89
CA PHE A 196 6.35 -11.75 6.18
C PHE A 196 7.84 -12.04 6.33
N VAL A 197 8.47 -12.52 5.26
CA VAL A 197 9.90 -12.86 5.24
C VAL A 197 10.65 -11.77 4.48
N ALA A 198 11.56 -11.06 5.15
CA ALA A 198 12.40 -10.04 4.55
C ALA A 198 13.81 -10.59 4.33
N VAL A 199 14.36 -10.33 3.14
CA VAL A 199 15.71 -10.73 2.74
C VAL A 199 16.40 -9.54 2.10
N ASN A 200 17.55 -9.16 2.64
CA ASN A 200 18.43 -8.17 2.01
C ASN A 200 19.43 -8.91 1.12
N CYS A 201 19.29 -8.78 -0.20
CA CYS A 201 20.12 -9.46 -1.18
C CYS A 201 21.58 -8.98 -1.15
N ALA A 202 21.82 -7.72 -0.79
CA ALA A 202 23.18 -7.18 -0.69
C ALA A 202 23.97 -7.75 0.53
N ALA A 203 23.25 -8.24 1.54
CA ALA A 203 23.88 -8.79 2.75
C ALA A 203 24.27 -10.28 2.62
N ILE A 204 23.85 -10.95 1.54
CA ILE A 204 24.12 -12.38 1.34
C ILE A 204 25.26 -12.54 0.34
N PRO A 205 26.34 -13.29 0.66
CA PRO A 205 27.36 -13.66 -0.32
C PRO A 205 26.76 -14.35 -1.55
N ALA A 206 27.25 -14.02 -2.74
CA ALA A 206 26.71 -14.49 -4.01
C ALA A 206 26.61 -16.03 -4.09
N GLU A 207 27.60 -16.73 -3.55
CA GLU A 207 27.69 -18.19 -3.53
C GLU A 207 26.63 -18.86 -2.64
N LEU A 208 26.14 -18.13 -1.62
CA LEU A 208 25.15 -18.65 -0.67
C LEU A 208 23.72 -18.23 -1.03
N MET A 209 23.55 -17.25 -1.92
CA MET A 209 22.26 -16.65 -2.20
C MET A 209 21.22 -17.65 -2.69
N GLU A 210 21.59 -18.57 -3.59
CA GLU A 210 20.66 -19.60 -4.08
C GLU A 210 20.22 -20.54 -2.96
N SER A 211 21.16 -20.98 -2.12
CA SER A 211 20.87 -21.85 -0.97
C SER A 211 20.01 -21.17 0.08
N GLU A 212 20.22 -19.86 0.35
CA GLU A 212 19.39 -19.08 1.27
C GLU A 212 17.95 -18.92 0.74
N LEU A 213 17.79 -18.56 -0.53
CA LEU A 213 16.49 -18.27 -1.12
C LEU A 213 15.67 -19.54 -1.38
N PHE A 214 16.27 -20.56 -2.01
CA PHE A 214 15.55 -21.74 -2.48
C PHE A 214 15.72 -22.97 -1.58
N GLY A 215 16.67 -22.92 -0.62
CA GLY A 215 17.05 -24.07 0.20
C GLY A 215 17.98 -25.03 -0.53
N HIS A 216 18.43 -26.06 0.17
CA HIS A 216 19.26 -27.13 -0.40
C HIS A 216 18.96 -28.48 0.25
N VAL A 217 19.20 -29.55 -0.51
CA VAL A 217 19.16 -30.90 0.03
C VAL A 217 20.51 -31.29 0.59
N LYS A 218 20.54 -32.26 1.49
CA LYS A 218 21.81 -32.82 2.03
C LYS A 218 22.72 -33.27 0.89
N GLY A 219 23.98 -32.85 0.92
CA GLY A 219 25.00 -33.21 -0.10
C GLY A 219 24.97 -32.34 -1.36
N ALA A 220 24.19 -31.28 -1.43
CA ALA A 220 24.08 -30.41 -2.60
C ALA A 220 25.39 -29.71 -2.99
N PHE A 221 26.27 -29.44 -2.01
CA PHE A 221 27.59 -28.85 -2.18
C PHE A 221 28.51 -29.24 -1.00
N THR A 222 29.80 -28.97 -1.14
CA THR A 222 30.77 -29.21 -0.04
C THR A 222 30.41 -28.38 1.19
N GLY A 223 29.99 -29.05 2.28
CA GLY A 223 29.50 -28.41 3.50
C GLY A 223 28.00 -28.50 3.71
N ALA A 224 27.20 -28.99 2.75
CA ALA A 224 25.76 -29.25 2.91
C ALA A 224 25.50 -30.52 3.74
N ILE A 225 25.79 -30.47 5.04
CA ILE A 225 25.68 -31.64 5.95
C ILE A 225 24.23 -31.97 6.24
N THR A 226 23.35 -30.96 6.30
CA THR A 226 21.92 -31.09 6.57
C THR A 226 21.11 -30.46 5.42
N GLU A 227 19.85 -30.84 5.32
CA GLU A 227 18.88 -30.14 4.48
C GLU A 227 18.54 -28.78 5.12
N ARG A 228 18.29 -27.75 4.31
CA ARG A 228 17.86 -26.43 4.78
C ARG A 228 16.67 -25.93 3.95
N THR A 229 15.66 -25.46 4.66
CA THR A 229 14.50 -24.77 4.08
C THR A 229 14.93 -23.41 3.59
N GLY A 230 14.51 -23.02 2.37
CA GLY A 230 14.79 -21.71 1.80
C GLY A 230 13.72 -20.66 2.15
N ARG A 231 14.06 -19.37 1.97
CA ARG A 231 13.18 -18.23 2.29
C ARG A 231 11.86 -18.25 1.54
N PHE A 232 11.82 -18.77 0.32
CA PHE A 232 10.56 -18.95 -0.41
C PHE A 232 9.60 -19.89 0.31
N ARG A 233 10.11 -20.94 0.87
CA ARG A 233 9.31 -21.92 1.63
C ARG A 233 8.86 -21.36 2.98
N GLU A 234 9.72 -20.59 3.64
CA GLU A 234 9.38 -19.89 4.88
C GLU A 234 8.26 -18.85 4.66
N ALA A 235 8.20 -18.24 3.46
CA ALA A 235 7.20 -17.26 3.09
C ALA A 235 5.91 -17.86 2.52
N ASP A 236 5.78 -19.19 2.45
CA ASP A 236 4.63 -19.85 1.83
C ASP A 236 3.30 -19.46 2.50
N GLY A 237 2.29 -19.13 1.72
CA GLY A 237 1.02 -18.56 2.20
C GLY A 237 1.09 -17.07 2.57
N GLY A 238 2.26 -16.44 2.51
CA GLY A 238 2.51 -15.06 2.93
C GLY A 238 3.18 -14.19 1.87
N THR A 239 4.17 -13.40 2.30
CA THR A 239 4.88 -12.42 1.47
C THR A 239 6.39 -12.56 1.66
N LEU A 240 7.12 -12.62 0.55
CA LEU A 240 8.57 -12.51 0.51
C LEU A 240 8.97 -11.11 0.03
N PHE A 241 9.71 -10.39 0.85
CA PHE A 241 10.28 -9.10 0.52
C PHE A 241 11.77 -9.27 0.20
N LEU A 242 12.16 -8.95 -1.04
CA LEU A 242 13.55 -8.98 -1.50
C LEU A 242 14.07 -7.54 -1.62
N ASP A 243 14.84 -7.11 -0.64
CA ASP A 243 15.49 -5.80 -0.67
C ASP A 243 16.78 -5.88 -1.48
N GLU A 244 17.09 -4.78 -2.18
CA GLU A 244 18.26 -4.62 -3.05
C GLU A 244 18.36 -5.72 -4.12
N ILE A 245 17.25 -5.95 -4.84
CA ILE A 245 17.16 -6.95 -5.91
C ILE A 245 18.19 -6.74 -7.02
N GLY A 246 18.66 -5.49 -7.22
CA GLY A 246 19.68 -5.13 -8.20
C GLY A 246 21.08 -5.68 -7.90
N ASP A 247 21.31 -6.22 -6.70
CA ASP A 247 22.57 -6.85 -6.29
C ASP A 247 22.61 -8.36 -6.53
N MET A 248 21.49 -8.93 -7.01
CA MET A 248 21.36 -10.37 -7.21
C MET A 248 22.17 -10.87 -8.41
N PRO A 249 22.92 -12.00 -8.28
CA PRO A 249 23.61 -12.62 -9.40
C PRO A 249 22.65 -13.05 -10.51
N LEU A 250 23.11 -12.99 -11.78
CA LEU A 250 22.30 -13.35 -12.96
C LEU A 250 21.73 -14.78 -12.91
N ALA A 251 22.46 -15.73 -12.34
CA ALA A 251 21.99 -17.11 -12.16
C ALA A 251 20.77 -17.16 -11.23
N THR A 252 20.83 -16.42 -10.12
CA THR A 252 19.73 -16.32 -9.16
C THR A 252 18.55 -15.57 -9.75
N GLN A 253 18.79 -14.50 -10.53
CA GLN A 253 17.74 -13.77 -11.25
C GLN A 253 16.91 -14.70 -12.16
N ALA A 254 17.57 -15.64 -12.87
CA ALA A 254 16.91 -16.62 -13.72
C ALA A 254 15.98 -17.56 -12.92
N LYS A 255 16.39 -17.96 -11.71
CA LYS A 255 15.56 -18.78 -10.81
C LYS A 255 14.37 -17.99 -10.26
N ILE A 256 14.57 -16.74 -9.87
CA ILE A 256 13.46 -15.83 -9.44
C ILE A 256 12.42 -15.68 -10.55
N LEU A 257 12.87 -15.49 -11.79
CA LEU A 257 11.93 -15.41 -12.94
C LEU A 257 11.05 -16.65 -13.05
N ARG A 258 11.63 -17.84 -12.90
CA ARG A 258 10.85 -19.09 -12.90
C ARG A 258 9.82 -19.12 -11.77
N VAL A 259 10.19 -18.72 -10.55
CA VAL A 259 9.22 -18.67 -9.44
C VAL A 259 8.08 -17.71 -9.73
N LEU A 260 8.37 -16.54 -10.34
CA LEU A 260 7.33 -15.58 -10.74
C LEU A 260 6.38 -16.11 -11.82
N GLN A 261 6.85 -17.02 -12.67
CA GLN A 261 6.09 -17.60 -13.79
C GLN A 261 5.36 -18.88 -13.40
N GLU A 262 6.07 -19.81 -12.76
CA GLU A 262 5.63 -21.19 -12.54
C GLU A 262 5.06 -21.41 -11.13
N ARG A 263 5.32 -20.48 -10.18
CA ARG A 263 4.94 -20.62 -8.76
C ARG A 263 5.56 -21.86 -8.09
N GLU A 264 6.75 -22.25 -8.54
CA GLU A 264 7.49 -23.39 -8.04
C GLU A 264 8.94 -23.02 -7.75
N ILE A 265 9.53 -23.71 -6.76
CA ILE A 265 10.96 -23.63 -6.44
C ILE A 265 11.61 -25.00 -6.60
N THR A 266 12.90 -25.01 -6.95
CA THR A 266 13.74 -26.22 -6.92
C THR A 266 14.89 -25.97 -5.97
N PRO A 267 14.96 -26.65 -4.79
CA PRO A 267 16.09 -26.57 -3.89
C PRO A 267 17.40 -26.94 -4.57
N VAL A 268 18.51 -26.35 -4.12
CA VAL A 268 19.84 -26.67 -4.70
C VAL A 268 20.16 -28.14 -4.48
N GLY A 269 20.56 -28.83 -5.55
CA GLY A 269 20.82 -30.27 -5.55
C GLY A 269 19.59 -31.18 -5.63
N ALA A 270 18.37 -30.62 -5.64
CA ALA A 270 17.15 -31.38 -5.86
C ALA A 270 16.75 -31.43 -7.34
N ASN A 271 16.12 -32.54 -7.75
CA ASN A 271 15.60 -32.73 -9.11
C ASN A 271 14.07 -32.49 -9.22
N ARG A 272 13.40 -32.21 -8.11
CA ARG A 272 11.95 -32.05 -8.06
C ARG A 272 11.57 -30.62 -7.67
N ALA A 273 10.75 -29.99 -8.51
CA ALA A 273 10.13 -28.72 -8.21
C ALA A 273 9.07 -28.88 -7.11
N GLN A 274 8.89 -27.85 -6.30
CA GLN A 274 7.94 -27.78 -5.19
C GLN A 274 7.09 -26.52 -5.36
N PRO A 275 5.75 -26.61 -5.34
CA PRO A 275 4.88 -25.45 -5.46
C PRO A 275 5.03 -24.54 -4.25
N VAL A 276 4.93 -23.23 -4.48
CA VAL A 276 4.93 -22.19 -3.45
C VAL A 276 3.89 -21.13 -3.79
N ASN A 277 3.14 -20.68 -2.78
CA ASN A 277 2.15 -19.63 -2.91
C ASN A 277 2.61 -18.37 -2.17
N VAL A 278 3.50 -17.61 -2.79
CA VAL A 278 4.14 -16.44 -2.17
C VAL A 278 3.84 -15.19 -2.98
N ARG A 279 3.41 -14.11 -2.31
CA ARG A 279 3.42 -12.76 -2.88
C ARG A 279 4.83 -12.21 -2.83
N ILE A 280 5.32 -11.67 -3.94
CA ILE A 280 6.67 -11.12 -4.03
C ILE A 280 6.61 -9.60 -4.05
N ILE A 281 7.37 -8.98 -3.15
CA ILE A 281 7.64 -7.55 -3.12
C ILE A 281 9.14 -7.38 -3.26
N VAL A 282 9.58 -6.52 -4.17
CA VAL A 282 11.01 -6.25 -4.38
C VAL A 282 11.32 -4.79 -4.18
N ALA A 283 12.54 -4.48 -3.73
CA ALA A 283 13.00 -3.10 -3.61
C ALA A 283 14.42 -2.94 -4.15
N THR A 284 14.73 -1.74 -4.62
CA THR A 284 16.09 -1.35 -5.00
C THR A 284 16.25 0.16 -5.05
N HIS A 285 17.48 0.62 -4.83
CA HIS A 285 17.89 2.00 -5.11
C HIS A 285 18.55 2.15 -6.49
N ARG A 286 18.86 1.03 -7.16
CA ARG A 286 19.56 1.02 -8.45
C ARG A 286 18.64 1.32 -9.62
N ASP A 287 19.20 1.94 -10.65
CA ASP A 287 18.56 2.08 -11.96
C ASP A 287 18.62 0.74 -12.72
N LEU A 288 17.54 -0.04 -12.61
CA LEU A 288 17.45 -1.35 -13.25
C LEU A 288 17.49 -1.26 -14.79
N PRO A 289 16.84 -0.30 -15.46
CA PRO A 289 16.99 -0.10 -16.90
C PRO A 289 18.45 0.06 -17.35
N SER A 290 19.26 0.82 -16.62
CA SER A 290 20.70 0.94 -16.90
C SER A 290 21.45 -0.36 -16.62
N ALA A 291 21.12 -1.07 -15.53
CA ALA A 291 21.70 -2.38 -15.22
C ALA A 291 21.38 -3.44 -16.30
N VAL A 292 20.20 -3.38 -16.92
CA VAL A 292 19.84 -4.23 -18.06
C VAL A 292 20.74 -3.95 -19.27
N LYS A 293 20.92 -2.68 -19.64
CA LYS A 293 21.82 -2.27 -20.76
C LYS A 293 23.25 -2.72 -20.57
N GLU A 294 23.71 -2.72 -19.32
CA GLU A 294 25.06 -3.16 -18.92
C GLU A 294 25.19 -4.70 -18.75
N GLY A 295 24.14 -5.46 -18.97
CA GLY A 295 24.13 -6.91 -18.82
C GLY A 295 24.23 -7.41 -17.36
N ARG A 296 24.03 -6.54 -16.37
CA ARG A 296 24.03 -6.88 -14.93
C ARG A 296 22.69 -7.31 -14.39
N PHE A 297 21.62 -7.00 -15.11
CA PHE A 297 20.25 -7.41 -14.78
C PHE A 297 19.55 -7.96 -16.02
N ARG A 298 18.73 -8.99 -15.85
CA ARG A 298 18.01 -9.62 -16.97
C ARG A 298 16.80 -8.78 -17.37
N GLU A 299 16.64 -8.57 -18.65
CA GLU A 299 15.53 -7.80 -19.21
C GLU A 299 14.16 -8.48 -18.97
N ASP A 300 14.11 -9.81 -19.12
CA ASP A 300 12.88 -10.60 -18.88
C ASP A 300 12.40 -10.52 -17.43
N LEU A 301 13.32 -10.54 -16.46
CA LEU A 301 12.99 -10.34 -15.05
C LEU A 301 12.53 -8.90 -14.79
N TRP A 302 13.19 -7.91 -15.37
CA TRP A 302 12.81 -6.50 -15.23
C TRP A 302 11.34 -6.28 -15.62
N TYR A 303 10.92 -6.72 -16.81
CA TYR A 303 9.52 -6.58 -17.23
C TYR A 303 8.54 -7.33 -16.33
N ARG A 304 8.94 -8.45 -15.75
CA ARG A 304 8.09 -9.23 -14.84
C ARG A 304 7.95 -8.59 -13.44
N LEU A 305 8.93 -7.79 -13.02
CA LEU A 305 8.91 -7.07 -11.75
C LEU A 305 8.16 -5.74 -11.84
N GLN A 306 8.17 -5.07 -12.99
CA GLN A 306 7.59 -3.74 -13.19
C GLN A 306 6.05 -3.78 -13.36
N VAL A 307 5.36 -4.54 -12.52
CA VAL A 307 3.88 -4.62 -12.58
C VAL A 307 3.25 -3.49 -11.79
N VAL A 308 3.66 -3.30 -10.53
CA VAL A 308 3.18 -2.21 -9.66
C VAL A 308 4.40 -1.43 -9.14
N PRO A 309 4.87 -0.41 -9.88
CA PRO A 309 5.98 0.40 -9.42
C PRO A 309 5.54 1.44 -8.38
N LEU A 310 6.28 1.51 -7.26
CA LEU A 310 6.10 2.46 -6.17
C LEU A 310 7.39 3.26 -5.98
N TRP A 311 7.34 4.55 -6.30
CA TRP A 311 8.47 5.46 -6.15
C TRP A 311 8.42 6.17 -4.82
N LEU A 312 9.45 5.98 -3.98
CA LEU A 312 9.60 6.68 -2.72
C LEU A 312 10.47 7.91 -2.92
N PRO A 313 9.93 9.11 -2.70
CA PRO A 313 10.73 10.32 -2.80
C PRO A 313 11.78 10.36 -1.67
N PRO A 314 12.97 10.90 -1.90
CA PRO A 314 13.95 11.15 -0.86
C PRO A 314 13.45 12.24 0.11
N LEU A 315 14.01 12.27 1.33
CA LEU A 315 13.54 13.16 2.40
C LEU A 315 13.57 14.65 2.00
N ARG A 316 14.54 15.07 1.19
CA ARG A 316 14.64 16.44 0.66
C ARG A 316 13.46 16.89 -0.21
N GLU A 317 12.70 15.95 -0.76
CA GLU A 317 11.48 16.18 -1.56
C GLU A 317 10.18 16.03 -0.75
N ARG A 318 10.30 15.73 0.55
CA ARG A 318 9.19 15.55 1.50
C ARG A 318 9.07 16.76 2.41
N LEU A 319 8.58 17.88 1.87
CA LEU A 319 8.41 19.11 2.65
C LEU A 319 7.50 18.87 3.87
N GLY A 320 7.98 19.24 5.05
CA GLY A 320 7.27 19.08 6.34
C GLY A 320 7.53 17.74 7.05
N ASP A 321 8.08 16.73 6.39
CA ASP A 321 8.31 15.42 7.02
C ASP A 321 9.51 15.41 7.98
N VAL A 322 10.50 16.27 7.77
CA VAL A 322 11.73 16.28 8.59
C VAL A 322 11.39 16.48 10.08
N LEU A 323 10.59 17.51 10.37
CA LEU A 323 10.19 17.83 11.74
C LEU A 323 9.32 16.73 12.35
N LEU A 324 8.34 16.25 11.58
CA LEU A 324 7.43 15.17 11.98
C LEU A 324 8.17 13.87 12.29
N LEU A 325 9.14 13.50 11.46
CA LEU A 325 10.00 12.32 11.67
C LEU A 325 10.91 12.52 12.89
N ALA A 326 11.49 13.70 13.07
CA ALA A 326 12.32 13.99 14.23
C ALA A 326 11.52 13.87 15.53
N GLU A 327 10.30 14.40 15.61
CA GLU A 327 9.40 14.25 16.74
C GLU A 327 8.98 12.79 16.97
N HIS A 328 8.73 12.04 15.91
CA HIS A 328 8.42 10.62 15.99
C HIS A 328 9.57 9.82 16.59
N PHE A 329 10.80 10.01 16.10
CA PHE A 329 11.98 9.32 16.63
C PHE A 329 12.31 9.75 18.07
N LEU A 330 12.14 11.03 18.42
CA LEU A 330 12.32 11.48 19.80
C LEU A 330 11.33 10.83 20.77
N ARG A 331 10.09 10.57 20.34
CA ARG A 331 9.12 9.80 21.12
C ARG A 331 9.53 8.35 21.29
N LEU A 332 9.94 7.70 20.22
CA LEU A 332 10.38 6.28 20.26
C LEU A 332 11.62 6.08 21.12
N LEU A 333 12.60 6.98 21.04
CA LEU A 333 13.87 6.89 21.76
C LEU A 333 13.83 7.47 23.17
N GLY A 334 12.80 8.29 23.46
CA GLY A 334 12.70 9.05 24.71
C GLY A 334 12.23 8.22 25.92
N GLY A 335 11.66 7.03 25.73
CA GLY A 335 11.11 6.21 26.82
C GLY A 335 10.13 7.00 27.71
N ASP A 336 10.27 6.86 29.04
CA ASP A 336 9.41 7.52 30.03
C ASP A 336 9.60 9.06 30.13
N SER A 337 10.60 9.61 29.44
CA SER A 337 10.89 11.05 29.40
C SER A 337 10.93 11.57 27.97
N PRO A 338 9.77 11.88 27.36
CA PRO A 338 9.73 12.31 25.97
C PRO A 338 10.50 13.61 25.76
N LYS A 339 11.57 13.55 24.97
CA LYS A 339 12.33 14.72 24.53
C LYS A 339 11.52 15.47 23.48
N ARG A 340 11.60 16.80 23.52
CA ARG A 340 10.97 17.69 22.53
C ARG A 340 12.03 18.49 21.80
N LEU A 341 11.77 18.82 20.55
CA LEU A 341 12.58 19.78 19.81
C LEU A 341 12.36 21.18 20.42
N SER A 342 13.45 21.93 20.61
CA SER A 342 13.32 23.35 20.94
C SER A 342 12.88 24.15 19.72
N ALA A 343 12.23 25.29 19.92
CA ALA A 343 11.84 26.19 18.83
C ALA A 343 13.03 26.67 17.97
N ALA A 344 14.25 26.62 18.50
CA ALA A 344 15.46 26.98 17.75
C ALA A 344 16.04 25.79 16.93
N ALA A 345 15.57 24.54 17.17
CA ALA A 345 16.00 23.35 16.47
C ALA A 345 14.96 22.86 15.45
N ALA A 346 13.76 23.43 15.51
CA ALA A 346 12.66 23.18 14.57
C ALA A 346 12.68 24.22 13.44
#